data_d576db75f773ccfbe7f41841e9aa97f1
#
_entry.id   d576db75f773ccfbe7f41841e9aa97f1
#
_cell.length_a   1.000
_cell.length_b   1.000
_cell.length_c   1.000
_cell.angle_alpha   90.00
_cell.angle_beta   90.00
_cell.angle_gamma   90.00
#
_symmetry.space_group_name_H-M   'P 1'
#
loop_
_entity.id
_entity.type
_entity.pdbx_description
1 polymer ?
#
loop_
_entity_poly.entity_id
_entity_poly.type
_entity_poly.pdbx_seq_one_letter_code
_entity_poly.pdbx_strand_id
1 'polypeptide(L)'
;IMGTSDPTKPLTMDGKEVERTGEGGCFGVSVSLAYGKNYFTFRNGEDSLTLTIRRGSGTGDGTTSTLTSRFPTSDAAVWAGQELTFRCVAPSGSKVTAVIHGQTVTMQQTAATAKNGIAATYKGTYQVPADLPEGELQDWGPVKYTMVWGGKTTSYESAGRLYAAGKNTTPAVLANTENVSLLTDYTDDSTFIATYHRGAKIPMVGCFQY
;
A
#
# COMPACT_ATOMS: atom_id res chain seq x y z
N ILE A 1 -2.00 22.14 -3.94
CA ILE A 1 -2.65 23.27 -3.26
C ILE A 1 -2.77 24.38 -4.29
N MET A 2 -3.95 24.94 -4.45
CA MET A 2 -4.22 26.06 -5.35
C MET A 2 -4.90 27.19 -4.57
N GLY A 3 -4.63 28.44 -4.97
CA GLY A 3 -5.22 29.60 -4.33
C GLY A 3 -4.93 30.90 -5.07
N THR A 4 -5.34 31.99 -4.44
CA THR A 4 -5.04 33.38 -4.87
C THR A 4 -4.40 34.12 -3.71
N SER A 5 -3.55 35.09 -4.03
CA SER A 5 -2.90 35.95 -3.05
C SER A 5 -2.76 37.35 -3.63
N ASP A 6 -2.48 38.34 -2.79
CA ASP A 6 -2.20 39.72 -3.26
C ASP A 6 -0.95 39.71 -4.16
N PRO A 7 -1.07 40.01 -5.46
CA PRO A 7 0.05 39.93 -6.38
C PRO A 7 1.13 40.99 -6.12
N THR A 8 0.83 42.02 -5.36
CA THR A 8 1.78 43.10 -5.05
C THR A 8 2.76 42.75 -3.94
N LYS A 9 2.51 41.65 -3.20
CA LYS A 9 3.35 41.19 -2.06
C LYS A 9 4.00 39.85 -2.39
N PRO A 10 5.19 39.56 -1.87
CA PRO A 10 5.82 38.26 -2.06
C PRO A 10 4.98 37.14 -1.43
N LEU A 11 4.88 35.99 -2.13
CA LEU A 11 4.21 34.81 -1.64
C LEU A 11 5.23 33.71 -1.36
N THR A 12 5.20 33.14 -0.16
CA THR A 12 6.03 32.00 0.21
C THR A 12 5.21 30.87 0.80
N MET A 13 5.69 29.63 0.66
CA MET A 13 5.19 28.44 1.36
C MET A 13 6.36 27.80 2.12
N ASP A 14 6.21 27.69 3.45
CA ASP A 14 7.27 27.18 4.35
C ASP A 14 8.61 27.86 4.12
N GLY A 15 8.60 29.18 3.85
CA GLY A 15 9.76 30.02 3.61
C GLY A 15 10.34 29.96 2.18
N LYS A 16 9.79 29.14 1.30
CA LYS A 16 10.19 29.07 -0.12
C LYS A 16 9.24 29.91 -0.98
N GLU A 17 9.79 30.63 -1.92
CA GLU A 17 9.01 31.44 -2.85
C GLU A 17 8.06 30.58 -3.68
N VAL A 18 6.84 31.10 -3.91
CA VAL A 18 5.79 30.47 -4.72
C VAL A 18 5.52 31.36 -5.93
N GLU A 19 5.73 30.78 -7.11
CA GLU A 19 5.41 31.46 -8.37
C GLU A 19 3.89 31.59 -8.56
N ARG A 20 3.49 32.71 -9.13
CA ARG A 20 2.11 33.01 -9.47
C ARG A 20 1.91 32.96 -10.98
N THR A 21 0.67 32.67 -11.36
CA THR A 21 0.25 32.66 -12.77
C THR A 21 -0.78 33.74 -13.00
N GLY A 22 -0.50 34.65 -13.93
CA GLY A 22 -1.38 35.74 -14.34
C GLY A 22 -1.47 36.89 -13.32
N GLU A 23 -2.17 37.97 -13.73
CA GLU A 23 -2.29 39.22 -12.98
C GLU A 23 -3.17 39.10 -11.71
N GLY A 24 -4.02 38.09 -11.63
CA GLY A 24 -4.95 37.86 -10.52
C GLY A 24 -4.34 37.21 -9.28
N GLY A 25 -3.00 37.02 -9.24
CA GLY A 25 -2.30 36.43 -8.09
C GLY A 25 -2.61 34.96 -7.85
N CYS A 26 -3.07 34.23 -8.86
CA CYS A 26 -3.32 32.79 -8.77
C CYS A 26 -2.01 32.00 -8.63
N PHE A 27 -2.03 30.95 -7.84
CA PHE A 27 -0.89 30.04 -7.68
C PHE A 27 -1.33 28.58 -7.58
N GLY A 28 -0.40 27.67 -7.95
CA GLY A 28 -0.55 26.24 -7.78
C GLY A 28 0.76 25.61 -7.31
N VAL A 29 0.71 24.85 -6.21
CA VAL A 29 1.88 24.16 -5.65
C VAL A 29 1.58 22.68 -5.49
N SER A 30 2.43 21.83 -6.09
CA SER A 30 2.43 20.39 -5.84
C SER A 30 3.15 20.10 -4.55
N VAL A 31 2.53 19.36 -3.64
CA VAL A 31 3.10 18.97 -2.36
C VAL A 31 3.03 17.45 -2.18
N SER A 32 4.08 16.87 -1.61
CA SER A 32 4.06 15.49 -1.18
C SER A 32 3.51 15.40 0.24
N LEU A 33 2.49 14.55 0.43
CA LEU A 33 1.88 14.36 1.74
C LEU A 33 2.48 13.13 2.43
N ALA A 34 3.07 13.33 3.61
CA ALA A 34 3.34 12.25 4.54
C ALA A 34 2.03 11.72 5.15
N TYR A 35 2.02 10.47 5.64
CA TYR A 35 0.86 9.95 6.38
C TYR A 35 0.62 10.77 7.65
N GLY A 36 -0.65 11.01 7.99
CA GLY A 36 -1.05 11.86 9.10
C GLY A 36 -1.26 13.33 8.70
N LYS A 37 -1.08 14.24 9.65
CA LYS A 37 -1.25 15.68 9.45
C LYS A 37 0.00 16.28 8.81
N ASN A 38 -0.21 17.05 7.75
CA ASN A 38 0.80 17.84 7.06
C ASN A 38 0.41 19.31 7.20
N TYR A 39 1.37 20.16 7.50
CA TYR A 39 1.16 21.59 7.71
C TYR A 39 1.93 22.36 6.64
N PHE A 40 1.26 23.31 6.01
CA PHE A 40 1.85 24.18 4.99
C PHE A 40 1.52 25.61 5.34
N THR A 41 2.54 26.41 5.64
CA THR A 41 2.37 27.81 6.04
C THR A 41 2.65 28.71 4.87
N PHE A 42 1.61 29.37 4.36
CA PHE A 42 1.72 30.40 3.35
C PHE A 42 1.87 31.77 4.03
N ARG A 43 2.73 32.60 3.46
CA ARG A 43 2.90 34.01 3.85
C ARG A 43 2.79 34.88 2.61
N ASN A 44 2.02 35.98 2.72
CA ASN A 44 1.86 36.99 1.69
C ASN A 44 2.05 38.37 2.30
N GLY A 45 3.30 38.88 2.29
CA GLY A 45 3.68 40.02 3.09
C GLY A 45 3.62 39.69 4.59
N GLU A 46 2.83 40.45 5.36
CA GLU A 46 2.63 40.24 6.81
C GLU A 46 1.56 39.19 7.11
N ASP A 47 0.71 38.87 6.14
CA ASP A 47 -0.37 37.89 6.29
C ASP A 47 0.19 36.45 6.29
N SER A 48 -0.39 35.60 7.13
CA SER A 48 0.01 34.20 7.25
C SER A 48 -1.22 33.28 7.36
N LEU A 49 -1.18 32.18 6.60
CA LEU A 49 -2.20 31.12 6.64
C LEU A 49 -1.52 29.76 6.72
N THR A 50 -1.87 28.96 7.73
CA THR A 50 -1.43 27.57 7.81
C THR A 50 -2.57 26.63 7.41
N LEU A 51 -2.35 25.87 6.35
CA LEU A 51 -3.23 24.79 5.94
C LEU A 51 -2.81 23.48 6.61
N THR A 52 -3.79 22.75 7.12
CA THR A 52 -3.58 21.39 7.63
C THR A 52 -4.23 20.40 6.66
N ILE A 53 -3.40 19.60 5.99
CA ILE A 53 -3.87 18.55 5.09
C ILE A 53 -3.53 17.20 5.73
N ARG A 54 -4.51 16.32 5.82
CA ARG A 54 -4.34 14.99 6.37
C ARG A 54 -4.33 13.94 5.26
N ARG A 55 -3.32 13.07 5.27
CA ARG A 55 -3.30 11.85 4.47
C ARG A 55 -3.64 10.65 5.36
N GLY A 56 -4.66 9.88 4.98
CA GLY A 56 -5.17 8.72 5.71
C GLY A 56 -6.59 8.93 6.23
N SER A 57 -7.23 7.85 6.68
CA SER A 57 -8.58 7.85 7.21
C SER A 57 -8.62 8.08 8.72
N GLY A 58 -9.73 8.63 9.22
CA GLY A 58 -10.01 8.79 10.65
C GLY A 58 -9.64 10.15 11.25
N THR A 59 -10.08 10.39 12.48
CA THR A 59 -9.93 11.66 13.21
C THR A 59 -8.66 11.75 14.07
N GLY A 60 -7.93 10.62 14.27
CA GLY A 60 -6.72 10.58 15.07
C GLY A 60 -5.53 11.33 14.44
N ASP A 61 -4.40 11.37 15.08
CA ASP A 61 -3.17 12.02 14.61
C ASP A 61 -2.39 11.20 13.56
N GLY A 62 -2.95 10.07 13.12
CA GLY A 62 -2.35 9.14 12.16
C GLY A 62 -1.35 8.15 12.78
N THR A 63 -1.14 8.19 14.10
CA THR A 63 -0.27 7.24 14.78
C THR A 63 -0.90 5.85 14.86
N THR A 64 -0.07 4.83 14.85
CA THR A 64 -0.44 3.44 15.07
C THR A 64 0.62 2.76 15.92
N SER A 65 0.25 1.71 16.62
CA SER A 65 1.17 0.85 17.36
C SER A 65 1.15 -0.60 16.86
N THR A 66 0.38 -0.86 15.80
CA THR A 66 0.15 -2.20 15.26
C THR A 66 0.53 -2.30 13.80
N LEU A 67 0.78 -3.52 13.34
CA LEU A 67 1.01 -3.85 11.94
C LEU A 67 -0.28 -4.36 11.32
N THR A 68 -0.71 -3.73 10.22
CA THR A 68 -1.99 -3.99 9.54
C THR A 68 -1.79 -4.14 8.03
N SER A 69 -2.85 -4.42 7.28
CA SER A 69 -2.85 -4.56 5.81
C SER A 69 -1.75 -5.49 5.31
N ARG A 70 -1.64 -6.66 5.94
CA ARG A 70 -0.61 -7.67 5.65
C ARG A 70 -0.99 -8.47 4.42
N PHE A 71 -0.14 -8.45 3.43
CA PHE A 71 -0.30 -9.31 2.26
C PHE A 71 0.15 -10.77 2.56
N PRO A 72 -0.57 -11.79 2.06
CA PRO A 72 -1.83 -11.71 1.35
C PRO A 72 -3.02 -11.50 2.32
N THR A 73 -4.01 -10.71 1.89
CA THR A 73 -5.24 -10.47 2.67
C THR A 73 -6.27 -11.58 2.50
N SER A 74 -6.12 -12.38 1.46
CA SER A 74 -6.86 -13.60 1.14
C SER A 74 -5.89 -14.60 0.51
N ASP A 75 -6.29 -15.85 0.36
CA ASP A 75 -5.47 -16.85 -0.31
C ASP A 75 -5.06 -16.39 -1.70
N ALA A 76 -3.78 -16.56 -2.02
CA ALA A 76 -3.18 -16.10 -3.26
C ALA A 76 -2.21 -17.13 -3.82
N ALA A 77 -2.10 -17.18 -5.16
CA ALA A 77 -1.12 -18.00 -5.83
C ALA A 77 0.02 -17.16 -6.41
N VAL A 78 1.23 -17.72 -6.38
CA VAL A 78 2.44 -17.17 -7.02
C VAL A 78 3.05 -18.24 -7.90
N TRP A 79 3.74 -17.82 -8.96
CA TRP A 79 4.30 -18.76 -9.95
C TRP A 79 5.82 -18.86 -9.85
N ALA A 80 6.33 -19.99 -10.23
CA ALA A 80 7.77 -20.21 -10.36
C ALA A 80 8.45 -19.09 -11.16
N GLY A 81 9.49 -18.46 -10.58
CA GLY A 81 10.22 -17.36 -11.18
C GLY A 81 9.54 -15.99 -11.10
N GLN A 82 8.39 -15.85 -10.46
CA GLN A 82 7.73 -14.56 -10.26
C GLN A 82 8.43 -13.73 -9.19
N GLU A 83 8.54 -12.41 -9.40
CA GLU A 83 8.85 -11.48 -8.32
C GLU A 83 7.56 -11.19 -7.52
N LEU A 84 7.62 -11.42 -6.21
CA LEU A 84 6.54 -11.20 -5.27
C LEU A 84 6.85 -9.99 -4.40
N THR A 85 5.92 -9.04 -4.31
CA THR A 85 6.04 -7.89 -3.41
C THR A 85 5.21 -8.09 -2.15
N PHE A 86 5.86 -8.18 -1.00
CA PHE A 86 5.20 -8.10 0.29
C PHE A 86 4.87 -6.65 0.63
N ARG A 87 3.71 -6.44 1.24
CA ARG A 87 3.24 -5.12 1.66
C ARG A 87 2.53 -5.20 3.00
N CYS A 88 2.77 -4.21 3.84
CA CYS A 88 2.02 -3.99 5.07
C CYS A 88 2.04 -2.53 5.49
N VAL A 89 1.23 -2.18 6.48
CA VAL A 89 1.22 -0.88 7.13
C VAL A 89 1.67 -1.07 8.58
N ALA A 90 2.66 -0.28 9.01
CA ALA A 90 3.22 -0.32 10.36
C ALA A 90 3.58 1.10 10.83
N PRO A 91 3.86 1.32 12.13
CA PRO A 91 4.39 2.58 12.60
C PRO A 91 5.67 2.97 11.86
N SER A 92 5.80 4.21 11.43
CA SER A 92 7.03 4.71 10.82
C SER A 92 8.19 4.61 11.81
N GLY A 93 9.38 4.25 11.30
CA GLY A 93 10.56 3.96 12.10
C GLY A 93 10.59 2.53 12.67
N SER A 94 9.65 1.65 12.29
CA SER A 94 9.71 0.23 12.63
C SER A 94 10.77 -0.50 11.81
N LYS A 95 11.33 -1.58 12.40
CA LYS A 95 11.99 -2.63 11.62
C LYS A 95 10.95 -3.71 11.35
N VAL A 96 10.71 -4.00 10.08
CA VAL A 96 9.70 -5.00 9.66
C VAL A 96 10.36 -6.05 8.80
N THR A 97 10.03 -7.31 9.07
CA THR A 97 10.41 -8.47 8.23
C THR A 97 9.19 -9.30 7.91
N ALA A 98 9.20 -9.95 6.76
CA ALA A 98 8.24 -10.97 6.37
C ALA A 98 8.97 -12.31 6.20
N VAL A 99 8.38 -13.40 6.70
CA VAL A 99 8.92 -14.76 6.53
C VAL A 99 7.92 -15.58 5.76
N ILE A 100 8.37 -16.19 4.68
CA ILE A 100 7.62 -17.12 3.86
C ILE A 100 8.50 -18.27 3.42
N HIS A 101 7.99 -19.50 3.50
CA HIS A 101 8.73 -20.71 3.09
C HIS A 101 10.16 -20.75 3.65
N GLY A 102 10.34 -20.38 4.92
CA GLY A 102 11.65 -20.32 5.59
C GLY A 102 12.56 -19.16 5.19
N GLN A 103 12.18 -18.33 4.23
CA GLN A 103 12.95 -17.18 3.78
C GLN A 103 12.51 -15.89 4.46
N THR A 104 13.48 -15.07 4.87
CA THR A 104 13.22 -13.78 5.51
C THR A 104 13.42 -12.63 4.52
N VAL A 105 12.41 -11.82 4.37
CA VAL A 105 12.42 -10.60 3.54
C VAL A 105 12.44 -9.38 4.46
N THR A 106 13.45 -8.54 4.34
CA THR A 106 13.51 -7.25 5.02
C THR A 106 12.63 -6.26 4.28
N MET A 107 11.72 -5.61 5.02
CA MET A 107 10.80 -4.64 4.44
C MET A 107 11.28 -3.21 4.67
N GLN A 108 11.17 -2.38 3.65
CA GLN A 108 11.57 -0.98 3.68
C GLN A 108 10.34 -0.06 3.72
N GLN A 109 10.42 0.99 4.53
CA GLN A 109 9.41 2.04 4.52
C GLN A 109 9.47 2.80 3.20
N THR A 110 8.32 2.92 2.49
CA THR A 110 8.28 3.44 1.11
C THR A 110 8.31 4.97 1.03
N ALA A 111 7.94 5.66 2.10
CA ALA A 111 7.91 7.12 2.13
C ALA A 111 8.28 7.63 3.52
N ALA A 112 8.93 8.78 3.58
CA ALA A 112 9.15 9.50 4.82
C ALA A 112 7.83 9.93 5.46
N THR A 113 7.82 10.08 6.77
CA THR A 113 6.66 10.53 7.55
C THR A 113 7.02 11.77 8.38
N ALA A 114 6.02 12.55 8.78
CA ALA A 114 6.22 13.77 9.56
C ALA A 114 6.83 13.50 10.96
N LYS A 115 6.50 12.36 11.54
CA LYS A 115 7.04 11.91 12.84
C LYS A 115 7.00 10.39 12.94
N ASN A 116 7.78 9.83 13.87
CA ASN A 116 7.75 8.41 14.19
C ASN A 116 6.36 7.97 14.70
N GLY A 117 5.99 6.73 14.42
CA GLY A 117 4.71 6.16 14.84
C GLY A 117 3.52 6.49 13.93
N ILE A 118 3.68 7.36 12.94
CA ILE A 118 2.67 7.56 11.89
C ILE A 118 2.56 6.27 11.07
N ALA A 119 1.34 5.89 10.71
CA ALA A 119 1.11 4.73 9.86
C ALA A 119 1.82 4.90 8.51
N ALA A 120 2.73 4.01 8.19
CA ALA A 120 3.56 4.03 6.99
C ALA A 120 3.47 2.70 6.24
N THR A 121 3.55 2.75 4.91
CA THR A 121 3.62 1.54 4.08
C THR A 121 5.06 1.01 4.06
N TYR A 122 5.17 -0.29 4.23
CA TYR A 122 6.41 -1.05 4.09
C TYR A 122 6.27 -2.01 2.92
N LYS A 123 7.35 -2.15 2.12
CA LYS A 123 7.44 -3.09 1.01
C LYS A 123 8.73 -3.87 1.08
N GLY A 124 8.69 -5.11 0.63
CA GLY A 124 9.85 -5.96 0.42
C GLY A 124 9.59 -6.91 -0.74
N THR A 125 10.59 -7.25 -1.52
CA THR A 125 10.47 -8.14 -2.67
C THR A 125 11.10 -9.50 -2.39
N TYR A 126 10.54 -10.53 -2.96
CA TYR A 126 11.01 -11.90 -2.90
C TYR A 126 10.91 -12.54 -4.26
N GLN A 127 11.99 -13.17 -4.70
CA GLN A 127 12.02 -13.93 -5.94
C GLN A 127 11.56 -15.36 -5.67
N VAL A 128 10.40 -15.72 -6.20
CA VAL A 128 9.90 -17.10 -6.13
C VAL A 128 10.88 -18.02 -6.89
N PRO A 129 11.30 -19.16 -6.31
CA PRO A 129 12.20 -20.09 -7.01
C PRO A 129 11.64 -20.49 -8.37
N ALA A 130 12.52 -20.51 -9.38
CA ALA A 130 12.13 -20.88 -10.74
C ALA A 130 12.07 -22.41 -10.96
N ASP A 131 12.61 -23.16 -10.02
CA ASP A 131 12.75 -24.62 -10.03
C ASP A 131 11.71 -25.34 -9.16
N LEU A 132 10.57 -24.72 -8.94
CA LEU A 132 9.45 -25.36 -8.27
C LEU A 132 9.00 -26.59 -9.08
N PRO A 133 8.58 -27.69 -8.40
CA PRO A 133 8.16 -28.92 -9.07
C PRO A 133 7.05 -28.66 -10.11
N GLU A 134 7.24 -29.21 -11.30
CA GLU A 134 6.32 -29.05 -12.42
C GLU A 134 4.98 -29.74 -12.11
N GLY A 135 3.88 -29.08 -12.45
CA GLY A 135 2.54 -29.61 -12.22
C GLY A 135 2.06 -29.58 -10.77
N GLU A 136 2.89 -29.09 -9.83
CA GLU A 136 2.55 -29.05 -8.41
C GLU A 136 2.13 -27.67 -7.94
N LEU A 137 1.18 -27.65 -7.01
CA LEU A 137 0.79 -26.48 -6.23
C LEU A 137 1.17 -26.73 -4.77
N GLN A 138 2.16 -25.99 -4.29
CA GLN A 138 2.67 -26.11 -2.93
C GLN A 138 1.98 -25.10 -2.01
N ASP A 139 1.50 -25.53 -0.85
CA ASP A 139 0.98 -24.66 0.19
C ASP A 139 2.17 -24.15 1.04
N TRP A 140 2.51 -22.88 0.85
CA TRP A 140 3.54 -22.20 1.64
C TRP A 140 3.04 -21.63 2.95
N GLY A 141 1.72 -21.64 3.16
CA GLY A 141 1.09 -21.13 4.37
C GLY A 141 0.95 -19.62 4.44
N PRO A 142 0.58 -19.10 5.62
CA PRO A 142 0.50 -17.67 5.85
C PRO A 142 1.90 -17.05 5.91
N VAL A 143 1.99 -15.78 5.53
CA VAL A 143 3.20 -14.97 5.69
C VAL A 143 3.29 -14.49 7.14
N LYS A 144 4.40 -14.76 7.79
CA LYS A 144 4.65 -14.30 9.16
C LYS A 144 5.41 -12.98 9.13
N TYR A 145 4.78 -11.93 9.63
CA TYR A 145 5.37 -10.60 9.77
C TYR A 145 5.89 -10.40 11.18
N THR A 146 7.10 -9.85 11.31
CA THR A 146 7.65 -9.43 12.61
C THR A 146 7.96 -7.95 12.56
N MET A 147 7.46 -7.23 13.54
CA MET A 147 7.67 -5.80 13.71
C MET A 147 8.44 -5.55 15.01
N VAL A 148 9.50 -4.73 14.93
CA VAL A 148 10.21 -4.20 16.09
C VAL A 148 9.98 -2.70 16.10
N TRP A 149 9.28 -2.21 17.12
CA TRP A 149 9.00 -0.79 17.30
C TRP A 149 8.85 -0.44 18.79
N GLY A 150 9.40 0.73 19.21
CA GLY A 150 9.35 1.18 20.60
C GLY A 150 9.96 0.18 21.59
N GLY A 151 11.01 -0.56 21.18
CA GLY A 151 11.67 -1.58 22.01
C GLY A 151 10.88 -2.89 22.16
N LYS A 152 9.73 -3.03 21.50
CA LYS A 152 8.90 -4.24 21.52
C LYS A 152 8.98 -4.98 20.20
N THR A 153 9.00 -6.31 20.27
CA THR A 153 8.88 -7.20 19.12
C THR A 153 7.49 -7.83 19.12
N THR A 154 6.80 -7.74 17.99
CA THR A 154 5.46 -8.32 17.83
C THR A 154 5.39 -9.08 16.52
N SER A 155 4.76 -10.25 16.53
CA SER A 155 4.57 -11.09 15.35
C SER A 155 3.10 -11.14 14.95
N TYR A 156 2.88 -11.20 13.64
CA TYR A 156 1.55 -11.23 13.02
C TYR A 156 1.59 -12.20 11.84
N GLU A 157 0.47 -12.78 11.49
CA GLU A 157 0.31 -13.56 10.28
C GLU A 157 -0.59 -12.84 9.29
N SER A 158 -0.40 -13.10 7.99
CA SER A 158 -1.34 -12.67 6.96
C SER A 158 -2.70 -13.36 7.16
N ALA A 159 -3.77 -12.73 6.68
CA ALA A 159 -5.11 -13.33 6.73
C ALA A 159 -5.25 -14.48 5.71
N GLY A 160 -4.61 -14.34 4.55
CA GLY A 160 -4.56 -15.37 3.51
C GLY A 160 -3.26 -16.19 3.56
N ARG A 161 -3.27 -17.28 2.82
CA ARG A 161 -2.15 -18.21 2.59
C ARG A 161 -1.55 -17.97 1.21
N LEU A 162 -0.28 -18.27 1.05
CA LEU A 162 0.39 -18.32 -0.25
C LEU A 162 0.50 -19.75 -0.76
N TYR A 163 0.18 -19.93 -2.02
CA TYR A 163 0.36 -21.17 -2.76
C TYR A 163 1.33 -20.93 -3.90
N ALA A 164 2.37 -21.74 -4.00
CA ALA A 164 3.37 -21.62 -5.05
C ALA A 164 3.10 -22.65 -6.14
N ALA A 165 2.88 -22.17 -7.36
CA ALA A 165 2.61 -22.97 -8.54
C ALA A 165 3.89 -23.20 -9.34
N GLY A 166 4.26 -24.46 -9.55
CA GLY A 166 5.30 -24.86 -10.49
C GLY A 166 4.90 -24.60 -11.94
N LYS A 167 5.82 -24.83 -12.87
CA LYS A 167 5.52 -24.75 -14.31
C LYS A 167 4.37 -25.72 -14.65
N ASN A 168 3.57 -25.36 -15.64
CA ASN A 168 2.44 -26.16 -16.10
C ASN A 168 1.37 -26.46 -15.02
N THR A 169 1.36 -25.67 -13.95
CA THR A 169 0.30 -25.71 -12.92
C THR A 169 -0.69 -24.59 -13.15
N THR A 170 -1.99 -24.92 -13.12
CA THR A 170 -3.06 -23.92 -13.20
C THR A 170 -3.83 -23.90 -11.87
N PRO A 171 -3.46 -23.03 -10.93
CA PRO A 171 -4.22 -22.84 -9.71
C PRO A 171 -5.68 -22.44 -10.03
N ALA A 172 -6.60 -22.77 -9.15
CA ALA A 172 -7.98 -22.36 -9.28
C ALA A 172 -8.50 -21.82 -7.94
N VAL A 173 -9.35 -20.81 -8.00
CA VAL A 173 -10.16 -20.39 -6.86
C VAL A 173 -11.50 -21.08 -6.88
N LEU A 174 -12.02 -21.36 -5.68
CA LEU A 174 -13.35 -21.91 -5.51
C LEU A 174 -14.32 -20.78 -5.16
N ALA A 175 -15.37 -20.60 -5.92
CA ALA A 175 -16.46 -19.68 -5.58
C ALA A 175 -17.12 -20.14 -4.28
N ASN A 176 -17.02 -19.36 -3.21
CA ASN A 176 -17.56 -19.70 -1.88
C ASN A 176 -18.89 -19.03 -1.55
N THR A 177 -19.36 -18.16 -2.43
CA THR A 177 -20.66 -17.47 -2.35
C THR A 177 -21.58 -17.89 -3.49
N GLU A 178 -22.88 -17.60 -3.38
CA GLU A 178 -23.88 -18.00 -4.39
C GLU A 178 -23.61 -17.36 -5.76
N ASN A 179 -23.15 -16.11 -5.77
CA ASN A 179 -22.87 -15.38 -7.00
C ASN A 179 -21.52 -14.67 -6.88
N VAL A 180 -20.58 -15.04 -7.74
CA VAL A 180 -19.28 -14.38 -7.89
C VAL A 180 -19.24 -13.78 -9.29
N SER A 181 -19.17 -12.45 -9.38
CA SER A 181 -19.09 -11.75 -10.65
C SER A 181 -17.67 -11.79 -11.20
N LEU A 182 -17.52 -12.18 -12.45
CA LEU A 182 -16.31 -11.98 -13.23
C LEU A 182 -16.41 -10.64 -13.95
N LEU A 183 -15.42 -9.79 -13.79
CA LEU A 183 -15.37 -8.47 -14.38
C LEU A 183 -14.18 -8.36 -15.34
N THR A 184 -14.21 -7.39 -16.26
CA THR A 184 -13.13 -7.16 -17.23
C THR A 184 -11.85 -6.63 -16.57
N ASP A 185 -11.99 -5.93 -15.45
CA ASP A 185 -10.89 -5.30 -14.71
C ASP A 185 -11.28 -5.23 -13.23
N TYR A 186 -10.35 -4.81 -12.40
CA TYR A 186 -10.50 -4.60 -10.96
C TYR A 186 -10.90 -3.16 -10.60
N THR A 187 -11.18 -2.31 -11.58
CA THR A 187 -11.55 -0.89 -11.41
C THR A 187 -13.07 -0.72 -11.30
N ASP A 188 -13.51 0.43 -10.77
CA ASP A 188 -14.94 0.77 -10.66
C ASP A 188 -15.63 0.86 -12.02
N ASP A 189 -14.89 1.09 -13.11
CA ASP A 189 -15.38 1.15 -14.49
C ASP A 189 -15.42 -0.23 -15.17
N SER A 190 -15.16 -1.31 -14.43
CA SER A 190 -15.10 -2.66 -15.00
C SER A 190 -16.46 -3.14 -15.49
N THR A 191 -16.46 -3.83 -16.63
CA THR A 191 -17.67 -4.40 -17.24
C THR A 191 -17.89 -5.83 -16.75
N PHE A 192 -19.15 -6.17 -16.43
CA PHE A 192 -19.55 -7.52 -16.09
C PHE A 192 -19.37 -8.47 -17.28
N ILE A 193 -18.75 -9.63 -17.05
CA ILE A 193 -18.55 -10.71 -18.03
C ILE A 193 -19.47 -11.89 -17.74
N ALA A 194 -19.45 -12.42 -16.53
CA ALA A 194 -20.16 -13.63 -16.15
C ALA A 194 -20.39 -13.73 -14.64
N THR A 195 -21.34 -14.58 -14.24
CA THR A 195 -21.56 -14.98 -12.86
C THR A 195 -21.18 -16.44 -12.67
N TYR A 196 -20.41 -16.73 -11.63
CA TYR A 196 -20.13 -18.08 -11.16
C TYR A 196 -20.93 -18.39 -9.90
N HIS A 197 -21.48 -19.59 -9.83
CA HIS A 197 -22.21 -20.06 -8.66
C HIS A 197 -21.28 -20.73 -7.66
N ARG A 198 -21.75 -20.86 -6.42
CA ARG A 198 -21.01 -21.54 -5.34
C ARG A 198 -20.51 -22.92 -5.80
N GLY A 199 -19.24 -23.20 -5.52
CA GLY A 199 -18.58 -24.44 -5.90
C GLY A 199 -17.93 -24.43 -7.28
N ALA A 200 -18.13 -23.39 -8.10
CA ALA A 200 -17.44 -23.28 -9.38
C ALA A 200 -15.93 -23.12 -9.14
N LYS A 201 -15.13 -23.86 -9.90
CA LYS A 201 -13.67 -23.73 -9.96
C LYS A 201 -13.30 -22.78 -11.09
N ILE A 202 -12.65 -21.67 -10.74
CA ILE A 202 -12.26 -20.61 -11.70
C ILE A 202 -10.73 -20.67 -11.83
N PRO A 203 -10.18 -21.06 -13.01
CA PRO A 203 -8.74 -21.09 -13.20
C PRO A 203 -8.11 -19.72 -13.02
N MET A 204 -6.94 -19.65 -12.35
CA MET A 204 -6.17 -18.43 -12.16
C MET A 204 -4.98 -18.42 -13.08
N VAL A 205 -4.74 -17.31 -13.75
CA VAL A 205 -3.56 -17.08 -14.60
C VAL A 205 -2.61 -16.05 -14.00
N GLY A 206 -3.00 -15.38 -12.92
CA GLY A 206 -2.23 -14.39 -12.21
C GLY A 206 -2.89 -13.92 -10.92
N CYS A 207 -2.14 -13.22 -10.09
CA CYS A 207 -2.62 -12.57 -8.88
C CYS A 207 -2.01 -11.17 -8.81
N PHE A 208 -2.84 -10.16 -8.57
CA PHE A 208 -2.42 -8.77 -8.45
C PHE A 208 -2.52 -8.29 -7.01
N GLN A 209 -1.61 -7.41 -6.62
CA GLN A 209 -1.64 -6.70 -5.35
C GLN A 209 -2.03 -5.24 -5.58
N TYR A 210 -2.90 -4.75 -4.75
CA TYR A 210 -3.23 -3.34 -4.62
C TYR A 210 -2.38 -2.63 -3.58
#